data_5cea994a838d67395ffc0ded56b64902
#
_entry.id   5cea994a838d67395ffc0ded56b64902
#
_cell.length_a   1.000
_cell.length_b   1.000
_cell.length_c   1.000
_cell.angle_alpha   90.00
_cell.angle_beta   90.00
_cell.angle_gamma   90.00
#
_symmetry.space_group_name_H-M   'P 1'
#
loop_
_entity.id
_entity.type
_entity.pdbx_description
1 polymer ?
#
loop_
_entity_poly.entity_id
_entity_poly.type
_entity_poly.pdbx_seq_one_letter_code
_entity_poly.pdbx_strand_id
1 'polypeptide(L)'
;YGQGKTTTTAKLADWWRRSHGAKVAVIEADVHRPGAFEQLSQMLEGTGVEVYGEPGSKIAAEIVRSGLKKVGTSDVVIIDTAGRDSLDGELKDELLEIARIANASERFLVIDAQVGQAAGPMAETFHDLVGVTGTIVTKLDGTARGGGALSAVSTTGAPIVFVGEGEKIGDIEKFESDRFISRLLGMGDIKGLIDLAPEDLDEQEAMRLTKRLMSGRFTLTDMYAQMEMMSKIGTLDKVLSHLPDTMFGGMGNMGVAQKRQMQANLDKYRIVMDSMTQEEKDDPLLLKSSRIRRIARGSGCEEKEVKELLTQWNRSKKMMRGFRGDRKMRRQMQSMMGIDDDLDLG
;
A
#
# COMPACT_ATOMS: atom_id res chain seq x y z
N TYR A 1 2.54 -8.52 21.69
CA TYR A 1 3.47 -9.15 20.72
C TYR A 1 2.89 -9.08 19.31
N GLY A 2 3.74 -8.97 18.25
CA GLY A 2 3.27 -9.06 16.87
C GLY A 2 2.62 -7.81 16.26
N GLN A 3 2.56 -6.70 16.95
CA GLN A 3 2.01 -5.42 16.47
C GLN A 3 2.86 -4.76 15.36
N GLY A 4 4.02 -5.31 15.04
CA GLY A 4 4.90 -4.80 14.00
C GLY A 4 5.83 -3.66 14.41
N LYS A 5 6.13 -3.45 15.71
CA LYS A 5 6.99 -2.34 16.18
C LYS A 5 8.36 -2.31 15.51
N THR A 6 9.17 -3.36 15.64
CA THR A 6 10.52 -3.42 15.06
C THR A 6 10.51 -3.23 13.54
N THR A 7 9.53 -3.84 12.86
CA THR A 7 9.33 -3.64 11.41
C THR A 7 8.97 -2.18 11.09
N THR A 8 8.11 -1.57 11.91
CA THR A 8 7.74 -0.15 11.77
C THR A 8 8.92 0.76 12.04
N THR A 9 9.73 0.45 13.05
CA THR A 9 10.99 1.16 13.36
C THR A 9 11.93 1.18 12.15
N ALA A 10 12.16 0.02 11.52
CA ALA A 10 12.98 -0.06 10.31
C ALA A 10 12.38 0.74 9.14
N LYS A 11 11.08 0.59 8.90
CA LYS A 11 10.36 1.32 7.83
C LYS A 11 10.41 2.83 8.04
N LEU A 12 10.18 3.29 9.26
CA LEU A 12 10.19 4.70 9.61
C LEU A 12 11.60 5.30 9.46
N ALA A 13 12.64 4.58 9.86
CA ALA A 13 14.03 4.99 9.71
C ALA A 13 14.40 5.18 8.22
N ASP A 14 14.07 4.21 7.38
CA ASP A 14 14.31 4.31 5.94
C ASP A 14 13.45 5.40 5.29
N TRP A 15 12.20 5.60 5.75
CA TRP A 15 11.34 6.68 5.27
C TRP A 15 11.94 8.05 5.53
N TRP A 16 12.43 8.34 6.76
CA TRP A 16 13.06 9.59 7.10
C TRP A 16 14.31 9.85 6.24
N ARG A 17 15.12 8.83 6.05
CA ARG A 17 16.31 8.91 5.21
C ARG A 17 15.96 9.23 3.75
N ARG A 18 15.00 8.51 3.16
CA ARG A 18 14.63 8.68 1.75
C ARG A 18 13.88 9.98 1.49
N SER A 19 12.96 10.34 2.35
CA SER A 19 12.07 11.48 2.13
C SER A 19 12.70 12.83 2.51
N HIS A 20 13.65 12.83 3.46
CA HIS A 20 14.24 14.06 3.99
C HIS A 20 15.75 14.13 3.86
N GLY A 21 16.40 13.07 3.36
CA GLY A 21 17.86 12.99 3.32
C GLY A 21 18.52 13.02 4.70
N ALA A 22 17.76 12.72 5.76
CA ALA A 22 18.22 12.81 7.15
C ALA A 22 19.24 11.73 7.48
N LYS A 23 20.21 12.04 8.33
CA LYS A 23 21.07 11.07 8.97
C LYS A 23 20.28 10.42 10.11
N VAL A 24 19.91 9.15 9.93
CA VAL A 24 19.04 8.42 10.87
C VAL A 24 19.83 7.35 11.60
N ALA A 25 19.60 7.24 12.89
CA ALA A 25 20.06 6.12 13.71
C ALA A 25 18.89 5.45 14.44
N VAL A 26 19.04 4.15 14.68
CA VAL A 26 18.09 3.37 15.45
C VAL A 26 18.79 2.77 16.65
N ILE A 27 18.19 2.87 17.82
CA ILE A 27 18.63 2.20 19.04
C ILE A 27 17.64 1.07 19.32
N GLU A 28 18.12 -0.17 19.28
CA GLU A 28 17.34 -1.35 19.62
C GLU A 28 17.48 -1.61 21.12
N ALA A 29 16.37 -1.53 21.86
CA ALA A 29 16.30 -1.65 23.30
C ALA A 29 15.26 -2.68 23.78
N ASP A 30 14.77 -3.59 22.91
CA ASP A 30 13.91 -4.72 23.29
C ASP A 30 14.74 -5.88 23.86
N VAL A 31 15.11 -5.78 25.11
CA VAL A 31 15.92 -6.81 25.83
C VAL A 31 15.16 -8.12 26.08
N HIS A 32 13.84 -8.14 25.83
CA HIS A 32 12.98 -9.29 26.11
C HIS A 32 12.82 -10.21 24.89
N ARG A 33 13.24 -9.75 23.68
CA ARG A 33 13.10 -10.50 22.44
C ARG A 33 14.46 -10.95 21.88
N PRO A 34 14.79 -12.25 21.99
CA PRO A 34 16.01 -12.77 21.37
C PRO A 34 16.06 -12.47 19.87
N GLY A 35 17.20 -12.02 19.38
CA GLY A 35 17.41 -11.73 17.97
C GLY A 35 16.77 -10.43 17.44
N ALA A 36 16.27 -9.54 18.30
CA ALA A 36 15.68 -8.27 17.88
C ALA A 36 16.71 -7.37 17.18
N PHE A 37 17.91 -7.28 17.74
CA PHE A 37 19.01 -6.52 17.16
C PHE A 37 19.44 -7.04 15.79
N GLU A 38 19.62 -8.35 15.66
CA GLU A 38 19.99 -9.00 14.40
C GLU A 38 18.92 -8.81 13.34
N GLN A 39 17.64 -8.95 13.71
CA GLN A 39 16.52 -8.74 12.82
C GLN A 39 16.47 -7.29 12.31
N LEU A 40 16.60 -6.32 13.22
CA LEU A 40 16.58 -4.90 12.87
C LEU A 40 17.77 -4.53 11.98
N SER A 41 18.96 -5.03 12.31
CA SER A 41 20.19 -4.84 11.52
C SER A 41 20.06 -5.40 10.11
N GLN A 42 19.50 -6.61 9.96
CA GLN A 42 19.25 -7.23 8.67
C GLN A 42 18.24 -6.44 7.84
N MET A 43 17.17 -5.94 8.45
CA MET A 43 16.16 -5.14 7.74
C MET A 43 16.71 -3.81 7.23
N LEU A 44 17.69 -3.24 7.92
CA LEU A 44 18.31 -1.95 7.60
C LEU A 44 19.61 -2.09 6.81
N GLU A 45 20.04 -3.32 6.50
CA GLU A 45 21.23 -3.57 5.71
C GLU A 45 21.16 -2.88 4.34
N GLY A 46 22.23 -2.17 3.99
CA GLY A 46 22.31 -1.43 2.72
C GLY A 46 21.49 -0.13 2.66
N THR A 47 20.71 0.21 3.71
CA THR A 47 19.95 1.48 3.74
C THR A 47 20.78 2.70 4.12
N GLY A 48 21.92 2.52 4.80
CA GLY A 48 22.72 3.61 5.36
C GLY A 48 22.19 4.18 6.68
N VAL A 49 21.22 3.51 7.32
CA VAL A 49 20.77 3.81 8.67
C VAL A 49 21.73 3.16 9.68
N GLU A 50 22.19 3.92 10.66
CA GLU A 50 23.03 3.38 11.74
C GLU A 50 22.17 2.63 12.77
N VAL A 51 22.55 1.40 13.12
CA VAL A 51 21.86 0.59 14.14
C VAL A 51 22.78 0.40 15.33
N TYR A 52 22.28 0.73 16.51
CA TYR A 52 22.94 0.50 17.78
C TYR A 52 22.11 -0.44 18.66
N GLY A 53 22.75 -1.35 19.33
CA GLY A 53 22.17 -2.24 20.32
C GLY A 53 23.28 -2.97 21.09
N GLU A 54 22.91 -3.61 22.19
CA GLU A 54 23.85 -4.40 23.04
C GLU A 54 23.27 -5.80 23.23
N PRO A 55 23.48 -6.72 22.27
CA PRO A 55 23.00 -8.09 22.38
C PRO A 55 23.47 -8.74 23.68
N GLY A 56 22.52 -9.30 24.45
CA GLY A 56 22.79 -9.93 25.73
C GLY A 56 22.71 -9.01 26.97
N SER A 57 22.57 -7.69 26.77
CA SER A 57 22.20 -6.78 27.87
C SER A 57 20.76 -7.08 28.33
N LYS A 58 20.51 -6.88 29.63
CA LYS A 58 19.20 -7.08 30.26
C LYS A 58 18.57 -5.76 30.72
N ILE A 59 19.25 -4.63 30.50
CA ILE A 59 18.85 -3.32 31.03
C ILE A 59 18.65 -2.37 29.82
N ALA A 60 17.44 -2.25 29.35
CA ALA A 60 17.08 -1.43 28.23
C ALA A 60 17.47 0.06 28.39
N ALA A 61 17.33 0.58 29.60
CA ALA A 61 17.70 1.95 29.94
C ALA A 61 19.21 2.25 29.75
N GLU A 62 20.07 1.28 30.00
CA GLU A 62 21.54 1.41 29.78
C GLU A 62 21.86 1.41 28.30
N ILE A 63 21.21 0.54 27.50
CA ILE A 63 21.35 0.52 26.05
C ILE A 63 20.98 1.88 25.46
N VAL A 64 19.84 2.44 25.88
CA VAL A 64 19.38 3.76 25.41
C VAL A 64 20.39 4.85 25.80
N ARG A 65 20.87 4.86 27.04
CA ARG A 65 21.85 5.86 27.52
C ARG A 65 23.18 5.80 26.75
N SER A 66 23.68 4.61 26.51
CA SER A 66 24.92 4.39 25.75
C SER A 66 24.70 4.70 24.26
N GLY A 67 23.57 4.27 23.70
CA GLY A 67 23.20 4.50 22.31
C GLY A 67 23.09 5.98 21.99
N LEU A 68 22.37 6.76 22.80
CA LEU A 68 22.23 8.22 22.59
C LEU A 68 23.58 8.94 22.60
N LYS A 69 24.54 8.51 23.42
CA LYS A 69 25.91 9.08 23.39
C LYS A 69 26.63 8.75 22.09
N LYS A 70 26.42 7.55 21.55
CA LYS A 70 27.12 7.07 20.35
C LYS A 70 26.54 7.67 19.06
N VAL A 71 25.23 7.73 18.97
CA VAL A 71 24.52 8.20 17.76
C VAL A 71 24.15 9.68 17.78
N GLY A 72 24.65 10.45 18.76
CA GLY A 72 24.24 11.83 19.02
C GLY A 72 24.53 12.86 17.90
N THR A 73 25.14 12.45 16.78
CA THR A 73 25.33 13.28 15.57
C THR A 73 24.29 13.01 14.49
N SER A 74 23.28 12.17 14.77
CA SER A 74 22.19 11.88 13.86
C SER A 74 21.10 12.95 13.95
N ASP A 75 20.46 13.27 12.81
CA ASP A 75 19.36 14.22 12.76
C ASP A 75 18.09 13.65 13.38
N VAL A 76 17.91 12.32 13.24
CA VAL A 76 16.77 11.57 13.77
C VAL A 76 17.29 10.32 14.47
N VAL A 77 16.88 10.10 15.72
CA VAL A 77 17.13 8.89 16.47
C VAL A 77 15.81 8.22 16.80
N ILE A 78 15.66 6.96 16.42
CA ILE A 78 14.48 6.15 16.71
C ILE A 78 14.89 5.08 17.73
N ILE A 79 14.09 4.92 18.79
CA ILE A 79 14.33 3.91 19.83
C ILE A 79 13.26 2.84 19.72
N ASP A 80 13.63 1.61 19.41
CA ASP A 80 12.74 0.44 19.43
C ASP A 80 12.71 -0.15 20.84
N THR A 81 11.53 -0.25 21.43
CA THR A 81 11.33 -0.71 22.81
C THR A 81 10.54 -2.00 22.85
N ALA A 82 10.64 -2.72 23.96
CA ALA A 82 9.82 -3.89 24.22
C ALA A 82 8.32 -3.60 24.08
N GLY A 83 7.55 -4.60 23.68
CA GLY A 83 6.11 -4.51 23.59
C GLY A 83 5.45 -5.79 24.05
N ARG A 84 4.51 -5.65 24.96
CA ARG A 84 3.65 -6.72 25.46
C ARG A 84 2.19 -6.29 25.39
N ASP A 85 1.31 -7.28 25.35
CA ASP A 85 -0.15 -7.02 25.31
C ASP A 85 -0.68 -6.55 26.68
N SER A 86 0.08 -6.81 27.75
CA SER A 86 -0.19 -6.32 29.10
C SER A 86 1.04 -5.63 29.65
N LEU A 87 0.85 -4.45 30.21
CA LEU A 87 1.86 -3.72 30.98
C LEU A 87 1.92 -4.32 32.40
N ASP A 88 2.84 -5.26 32.62
CA ASP A 88 3.21 -5.65 33.99
C ASP A 88 4.06 -4.56 34.67
N GLY A 89 4.29 -4.69 35.98
CA GLY A 89 4.99 -3.65 36.74
C GLY A 89 6.41 -3.40 36.22
N GLU A 90 7.15 -4.45 35.87
CA GLU A 90 8.54 -4.34 35.40
C GLU A 90 8.64 -3.59 34.06
N LEU A 91 7.74 -3.89 33.12
CA LEU A 91 7.71 -3.22 31.83
C LEU A 91 7.29 -1.75 31.96
N LYS A 92 6.39 -1.42 32.89
CA LYS A 92 6.03 -0.03 33.18
C LYS A 92 7.22 0.79 33.63
N ASP A 93 7.95 0.26 34.62
CA ASP A 93 9.13 0.93 35.17
C ASP A 93 10.24 1.08 34.10
N GLU A 94 10.46 0.06 33.27
CA GLU A 94 11.39 0.11 32.16
C GLU A 94 11.03 1.21 31.14
N LEU A 95 9.76 1.27 30.71
CA LEU A 95 9.30 2.28 29.76
C LEU A 95 9.37 3.71 30.33
N LEU A 96 9.03 3.89 31.60
CA LEU A 96 9.17 5.19 32.28
C LEU A 96 10.64 5.64 32.35
N GLU A 97 11.55 4.73 32.67
CA GLU A 97 12.97 5.04 32.71
C GLU A 97 13.53 5.38 31.31
N ILE A 98 13.17 4.59 30.29
CA ILE A 98 13.53 4.89 28.88
C ILE A 98 12.98 6.27 28.48
N ALA A 99 11.71 6.55 28.73
CA ALA A 99 11.09 7.82 28.38
C ALA A 99 11.81 9.02 29.02
N ARG A 100 12.23 8.88 30.28
CA ARG A 100 12.99 9.91 31.00
C ARG A 100 14.39 10.12 30.43
N ILE A 101 15.10 9.04 30.08
CA ILE A 101 16.46 9.12 29.51
C ILE A 101 16.43 9.68 28.10
N ALA A 102 15.51 9.18 27.29
CA ALA A 102 15.39 9.57 25.89
C ALA A 102 14.92 11.02 25.73
N ASN A 103 14.05 11.50 26.62
CA ASN A 103 13.38 12.79 26.52
C ASN A 103 12.91 13.07 25.09
N ALA A 104 12.30 12.05 24.47
CA ALA A 104 11.93 12.08 23.06
C ALA A 104 10.83 13.12 22.82
N SER A 105 10.93 13.84 21.71
CA SER A 105 9.90 14.79 21.22
C SER A 105 8.62 14.05 20.83
N GLU A 106 8.78 12.86 20.26
CA GLU A 106 7.67 12.03 19.78
C GLU A 106 7.69 10.65 20.46
N ARG A 107 6.52 10.17 20.80
CA ARG A 107 6.29 8.85 21.38
C ARG A 107 5.14 8.18 20.63
N PHE A 108 5.48 7.25 19.76
CA PHE A 108 4.52 6.60 18.87
C PHE A 108 4.05 5.27 19.43
N LEU A 109 2.73 5.10 19.46
CA LEU A 109 2.10 3.81 19.72
C LEU A 109 1.87 3.08 18.39
N VAL A 110 2.40 1.86 18.27
CA VAL A 110 2.22 1.01 17.09
C VAL A 110 1.07 0.04 17.35
N ILE A 111 0.05 0.09 16.51
CA ILE A 111 -1.16 -0.72 16.62
C ILE A 111 -1.39 -1.50 15.33
N ASP A 112 -1.63 -2.80 15.47
CA ASP A 112 -2.11 -3.64 14.38
C ASP A 112 -3.58 -3.33 14.06
N ALA A 113 -3.89 -3.06 12.81
CA ALA A 113 -5.26 -2.77 12.36
C ALA A 113 -6.29 -3.85 12.76
N GLN A 114 -5.82 -5.09 12.97
CA GLN A 114 -6.66 -6.23 13.33
C GLN A 114 -7.09 -6.26 14.81
N VAL A 115 -6.47 -5.48 15.69
CA VAL A 115 -6.77 -5.49 17.14
C VAL A 115 -8.20 -5.01 17.44
N GLY A 116 -8.80 -4.23 16.56
CA GLY A 116 -10.19 -3.79 16.73
C GLY A 116 -10.39 -2.89 17.96
N GLN A 117 -11.54 -3.05 18.63
CA GLN A 117 -11.93 -2.18 19.76
C GLN A 117 -11.02 -2.32 20.99
N ALA A 118 -10.31 -3.44 21.14
CA ALA A 118 -9.36 -3.65 22.24
C ALA A 118 -8.16 -2.66 22.20
N ALA A 119 -7.94 -2.01 21.06
CA ALA A 119 -6.91 -1.00 20.91
C ALA A 119 -7.12 0.24 21.82
N GLY A 120 -8.35 0.63 22.08
CA GLY A 120 -8.66 1.81 22.93
C GLY A 120 -8.10 1.71 24.34
N PRO A 121 -8.51 0.74 25.15
CA PRO A 121 -8.00 0.57 26.52
C PRO A 121 -6.49 0.36 26.59
N MET A 122 -5.91 -0.33 25.62
CA MET A 122 -4.47 -0.49 25.53
C MET A 122 -3.78 0.85 25.24
N ALA A 123 -4.28 1.62 24.31
CA ALA A 123 -3.74 2.94 23.98
C ALA A 123 -3.82 3.92 25.16
N GLU A 124 -4.92 3.92 25.92
CA GLU A 124 -5.10 4.70 27.13
C GLU A 124 -4.02 4.40 28.16
N THR A 125 -3.80 3.11 28.42
CA THR A 125 -2.78 2.67 29.39
C THR A 125 -1.37 3.16 29.00
N PHE A 126 -0.99 3.08 27.72
CA PHE A 126 0.30 3.59 27.25
C PHE A 126 0.34 5.13 27.27
N HIS A 127 -0.77 5.79 26.93
CA HIS A 127 -0.85 7.24 26.93
C HIS A 127 -0.68 7.80 28.35
N ASP A 128 -1.35 7.22 29.34
CA ASP A 128 -1.24 7.62 30.75
C ASP A 128 0.19 7.38 31.27
N LEU A 129 0.86 6.35 30.80
CA LEU A 129 2.20 5.99 31.26
C LEU A 129 3.29 6.92 30.71
N VAL A 130 3.31 7.13 29.38
CA VAL A 130 4.43 7.81 28.70
C VAL A 130 4.00 9.01 27.87
N GLY A 131 2.72 9.33 27.79
CA GLY A 131 2.21 10.46 27.01
C GLY A 131 2.40 10.23 25.50
N VAL A 132 1.67 9.28 24.92
CA VAL A 132 1.70 8.99 23.47
C VAL A 132 1.35 10.25 22.69
N THR A 133 2.19 10.61 21.72
CA THR A 133 2.04 11.81 20.86
C THR A 133 1.45 11.49 19.49
N GLY A 134 1.53 10.24 19.05
CA GLY A 134 1.00 9.80 17.77
C GLY A 134 0.82 8.30 17.70
N THR A 135 0.01 7.84 16.76
CA THR A 135 -0.30 6.43 16.53
C THR A 135 0.17 6.02 15.14
N ILE A 136 0.81 4.86 15.02
CA ILE A 136 1.17 4.24 13.75
C ILE A 136 0.33 2.97 13.59
N VAL A 137 -0.41 2.88 12.50
CA VAL A 137 -1.28 1.73 12.20
C VAL A 137 -0.59 0.80 11.23
N THR A 138 -0.48 -0.48 11.59
CA THR A 138 0.18 -1.50 10.79
C THR A 138 -0.81 -2.50 10.20
N LYS A 139 -0.37 -3.23 9.18
CA LYS A 139 -1.11 -4.32 8.52
C LYS A 139 -2.46 -3.89 7.95
N LEU A 140 -2.53 -2.67 7.40
CA LEU A 140 -3.72 -2.17 6.71
C LEU A 140 -4.01 -2.90 5.38
N ASP A 141 -3.04 -3.63 4.84
CA ASP A 141 -3.18 -4.55 3.69
C ASP A 141 -4.00 -5.81 4.01
N GLY A 142 -4.32 -6.04 5.28
CA GLY A 142 -5.17 -7.13 5.74
C GLY A 142 -6.67 -6.85 5.54
N THR A 143 -7.50 -7.78 6.02
CA THR A 143 -8.98 -7.68 5.97
C THR A 143 -9.56 -6.67 6.95
N ALA A 144 -8.79 -6.23 7.94
CA ALA A 144 -9.21 -5.26 8.94
C ALA A 144 -9.13 -3.83 8.39
N ARG A 145 -10.21 -3.09 8.49
CA ARG A 145 -10.34 -1.74 7.94
C ARG A 145 -9.86 -0.63 8.90
N GLY A 146 -8.95 -0.95 9.83
CA GLY A 146 -8.36 0.07 10.72
C GLY A 146 -9.28 0.61 11.83
N GLY A 147 -10.39 -0.07 12.15
CA GLY A 147 -11.32 0.38 13.21
C GLY A 147 -10.67 0.48 14.58
N GLY A 148 -9.66 -0.35 14.90
CA GLY A 148 -8.88 -0.27 16.12
C GLY A 148 -8.07 1.03 16.25
N ALA A 149 -7.57 1.54 15.14
CA ALA A 149 -6.86 2.82 15.12
C ALA A 149 -7.77 3.98 15.52
N LEU A 150 -9.01 4.02 15.01
CA LEU A 150 -9.99 5.03 15.39
C LEU A 150 -10.35 4.95 16.88
N SER A 151 -10.46 3.74 17.44
CA SER A 151 -10.68 3.53 18.87
C SER A 151 -9.52 4.10 19.71
N ALA A 152 -8.27 3.85 19.31
CA ALA A 152 -7.09 4.36 19.99
C ALA A 152 -7.03 5.90 19.96
N VAL A 153 -7.26 6.50 18.78
CA VAL A 153 -7.31 7.98 18.62
C VAL A 153 -8.42 8.60 19.47
N SER A 154 -9.62 8.00 19.45
CA SER A 154 -10.74 8.49 20.23
C SER A 154 -10.47 8.50 21.74
N THR A 155 -9.69 7.53 22.21
CA THR A 155 -9.40 7.39 23.65
C THR A 155 -8.23 8.27 24.09
N THR A 156 -7.17 8.36 23.29
CA THR A 156 -5.93 9.06 23.68
C THR A 156 -5.85 10.49 23.14
N GLY A 157 -6.62 10.83 22.12
CA GLY A 157 -6.44 12.07 21.36
C GLY A 157 -5.16 12.13 20.50
N ALA A 158 -4.32 11.09 20.55
CA ALA A 158 -3.08 11.02 19.77
C ALA A 158 -3.40 10.73 18.29
N PRO A 159 -3.02 11.61 17.35
CA PRO A 159 -3.38 11.44 15.93
C PRO A 159 -2.69 10.23 15.31
N ILE A 160 -3.29 9.67 14.25
CA ILE A 160 -2.57 8.74 13.39
C ILE A 160 -1.56 9.56 12.58
N VAL A 161 -0.30 9.14 12.58
CA VAL A 161 0.79 9.85 11.91
C VAL A 161 1.33 9.10 10.70
N PHE A 162 1.37 7.77 10.78
CA PHE A 162 1.80 6.90 9.69
C PHE A 162 0.91 5.66 9.61
N VAL A 163 0.87 5.09 8.41
CA VAL A 163 0.24 3.80 8.13
C VAL A 163 1.22 2.88 7.43
N GLY A 164 1.25 1.62 7.86
CA GLY A 164 2.10 0.56 7.30
C GLY A 164 1.26 -0.45 6.54
N GLU A 165 1.65 -0.71 5.30
CA GLU A 165 1.03 -1.67 4.41
C GLU A 165 2.09 -2.64 3.89
N GLY A 166 1.79 -3.95 3.90
CA GLY A 166 2.73 -4.95 3.40
C GLY A 166 3.98 -5.15 4.26
N GLU A 167 4.93 -5.93 3.74
CA GLU A 167 6.11 -6.42 4.47
C GLU A 167 7.42 -5.74 4.07
N LYS A 168 7.46 -5.01 2.94
CA LYS A 168 8.69 -4.37 2.45
C LYS A 168 9.04 -3.13 3.27
N ILE A 169 10.32 -2.79 3.33
CA ILE A 169 10.82 -1.63 4.07
C ILE A 169 10.20 -0.31 3.58
N GLY A 170 9.85 -0.22 2.30
CA GLY A 170 9.20 0.95 1.71
C GLY A 170 7.69 1.04 1.94
N ASP A 171 7.06 0.01 2.53
CA ASP A 171 5.60 -0.06 2.67
C ASP A 171 5.14 0.68 3.94
N ILE A 172 5.46 1.97 4.03
CA ILE A 172 5.00 2.93 5.05
C ILE A 172 4.72 4.27 4.38
N GLU A 173 3.63 4.90 4.75
CA GLU A 173 3.26 6.22 4.25
C GLU A 173 2.77 7.12 5.38
N LYS A 174 2.89 8.46 5.16
CA LYS A 174 2.31 9.44 6.07
C LYS A 174 0.78 9.32 6.03
N PHE A 175 0.15 9.45 7.20
CA PHE A 175 -1.31 9.35 7.29
C PHE A 175 -2.00 10.53 6.59
N GLU A 176 -2.94 10.20 5.72
CA GLU A 176 -3.87 11.14 5.10
C GLU A 176 -5.31 10.72 5.40
N SER A 177 -6.05 11.59 6.10
CA SER A 177 -7.40 11.28 6.60
C SER A 177 -8.39 10.90 5.50
N ASP A 178 -8.37 11.61 4.38
CA ASP A 178 -9.29 11.38 3.27
C ASP A 178 -9.05 10.01 2.62
N ARG A 179 -7.78 9.64 2.43
CA ARG A 179 -7.39 8.32 1.90
C ARG A 179 -7.79 7.20 2.85
N PHE A 180 -7.51 7.38 4.13
CA PHE A 180 -7.85 6.39 5.16
C PHE A 180 -9.36 6.17 5.28
N ILE A 181 -10.16 7.24 5.32
CA ILE A 181 -11.61 7.16 5.37
C ILE A 181 -12.17 6.52 4.09
N SER A 182 -11.64 6.88 2.92
CA SER A 182 -12.05 6.28 1.64
C SER A 182 -11.82 4.76 1.63
N ARG A 183 -10.66 4.30 2.12
CA ARG A 183 -10.36 2.87 2.29
C ARG A 183 -11.29 2.19 3.29
N LEU A 184 -11.53 2.83 4.43
CA LEU A 184 -12.41 2.32 5.50
C LEU A 184 -13.85 2.11 5.01
N LEU A 185 -14.34 3.01 4.16
CA LEU A 185 -15.66 2.93 3.54
C LEU A 185 -15.71 1.97 2.34
N GLY A 186 -14.58 1.38 1.95
CA GLY A 186 -14.50 0.51 0.77
C GLY A 186 -14.61 1.27 -0.55
N MET A 187 -14.35 2.58 -0.56
CA MET A 187 -14.39 3.43 -1.76
C MET A 187 -13.07 3.37 -2.58
N GLY A 188 -12.05 2.68 -2.06
CA GLY A 188 -10.72 2.62 -2.66
C GLY A 188 -9.88 3.88 -2.43
N ASP A 189 -8.62 3.82 -2.81
CA ASP A 189 -7.67 4.93 -2.73
C ASP A 189 -7.33 5.46 -4.13
N ILE A 190 -8.22 6.28 -4.67
CA ILE A 190 -8.07 6.85 -6.03
C ILE A 190 -6.87 7.80 -6.09
N LYS A 191 -6.60 8.59 -5.04
CA LYS A 191 -5.42 9.45 -4.97
C LYS A 191 -4.13 8.64 -5.01
N GLY A 192 -4.04 7.56 -4.23
CA GLY A 192 -2.89 6.67 -4.26
C GLY A 192 -2.65 6.01 -5.61
N LEU A 193 -3.71 5.75 -6.39
CA LEU A 193 -3.56 5.30 -7.78
C LEU A 193 -2.98 6.39 -8.69
N ILE A 194 -3.38 7.65 -8.48
CA ILE A 194 -2.83 8.80 -9.22
C ILE A 194 -1.36 9.02 -8.85
N ASP A 195 -1.01 8.92 -7.57
CA ASP A 195 0.38 9.08 -7.07
C ASP A 195 1.32 7.95 -7.55
N LEU A 196 0.77 6.77 -7.86
CA LEU A 196 1.52 5.65 -8.46
C LEU A 196 1.68 5.81 -9.98
N ALA A 197 0.98 6.75 -10.59
CA ALA A 197 1.12 7.02 -12.01
C ALA A 197 2.51 7.62 -12.28
N PRO A 198 3.23 7.16 -13.34
CA PRO A 198 4.48 7.78 -13.74
C PRO A 198 4.29 9.25 -14.03
N GLU A 199 5.27 10.10 -13.63
CA GLU A 199 5.25 11.56 -13.90
C GLU A 199 5.13 11.91 -15.39
N ASP A 200 5.47 10.97 -16.28
CA ASP A 200 5.37 11.09 -17.73
C ASP A 200 3.99 10.74 -18.32
N LEU A 201 2.98 10.50 -17.48
CA LEU A 201 1.62 10.25 -17.99
C LEU A 201 1.04 11.55 -18.54
N ASP A 202 0.91 11.59 -19.87
CA ASP A 202 0.21 12.69 -20.57
C ASP A 202 -1.25 12.73 -20.11
N GLU A 203 -1.60 13.78 -19.35
CA GLU A 203 -2.98 14.04 -18.91
C GLU A 203 -3.97 14.01 -20.08
N GLN A 204 -3.52 14.41 -21.26
CA GLN A 204 -4.33 14.40 -22.47
C GLN A 204 -4.60 12.97 -22.96
N GLU A 205 -3.63 12.05 -22.81
CA GLU A 205 -3.83 10.64 -23.12
C GLU A 205 -4.80 9.97 -22.15
N ALA A 206 -4.64 10.24 -20.85
CA ALA A 206 -5.56 9.74 -19.83
C ALA A 206 -6.99 10.26 -20.05
N MET A 207 -7.14 11.54 -20.38
CA MET A 207 -8.43 12.16 -20.66
C MET A 207 -9.06 11.62 -21.98
N ARG A 208 -8.25 11.36 -23.01
CA ARG A 208 -8.70 10.74 -24.27
C ARG A 208 -9.15 9.29 -24.04
N LEU A 209 -8.40 8.52 -23.23
CA LEU A 209 -8.76 7.16 -22.86
C LEU A 209 -10.10 7.14 -22.13
N THR A 210 -10.28 8.03 -21.16
CA THR A 210 -11.53 8.19 -20.41
C THR A 210 -12.72 8.54 -21.32
N LYS A 211 -12.56 9.49 -22.24
CA LYS A 211 -13.60 9.82 -23.22
C LYS A 211 -13.97 8.65 -24.12
N ARG A 212 -12.99 7.87 -24.59
CA ARG A 212 -13.23 6.65 -25.38
C ARG A 212 -13.96 5.57 -24.59
N LEU A 213 -13.57 5.35 -23.33
CA LEU A 213 -14.25 4.44 -22.41
C LEU A 213 -15.73 4.84 -22.22
N MET A 214 -15.99 6.13 -22.02
CA MET A 214 -17.35 6.67 -21.86
C MET A 214 -18.16 6.61 -23.16
N SER A 215 -17.53 6.68 -24.34
CA SER A 215 -18.20 6.57 -25.63
C SER A 215 -18.65 5.14 -25.98
N GLY A 216 -18.23 4.13 -25.18
CA GLY A 216 -18.55 2.71 -25.40
C GLY A 216 -17.83 2.06 -26.57
N ARG A 217 -16.84 2.73 -27.14
CA ARG A 217 -15.95 2.20 -28.18
C ARG A 217 -14.68 1.63 -27.52
N PHE A 218 -14.79 0.44 -26.99
CA PHE A 218 -13.66 -0.27 -26.37
C PHE A 218 -13.02 -1.21 -27.38
N THR A 219 -11.79 -0.92 -27.77
CA THR A 219 -10.98 -1.69 -28.74
C THR A 219 -9.92 -2.54 -28.03
N LEU A 220 -9.21 -3.40 -28.78
CA LEU A 220 -8.03 -4.06 -28.23
C LEU A 220 -6.88 -3.07 -28.04
N THR A 221 -6.80 -1.98 -28.83
CA THR A 221 -5.85 -0.88 -28.61
C THR A 221 -6.05 -0.26 -27.23
N ASP A 222 -7.30 0.01 -26.83
CA ASP A 222 -7.61 0.57 -25.51
C ASP A 222 -7.25 -0.44 -24.39
N MET A 223 -7.51 -1.72 -24.61
CA MET A 223 -7.14 -2.79 -23.68
C MET A 223 -5.62 -2.91 -23.55
N TYR A 224 -4.87 -2.79 -24.64
CA TYR A 224 -3.40 -2.81 -24.64
C TYR A 224 -2.84 -1.63 -23.86
N ALA A 225 -3.35 -0.41 -24.12
CA ALA A 225 -2.93 0.79 -23.39
C ALA A 225 -3.19 0.67 -21.88
N GLN A 226 -4.33 0.11 -21.47
CA GLN A 226 -4.62 -0.15 -20.06
C GLN A 226 -3.62 -1.14 -19.45
N MET A 227 -3.29 -2.22 -20.16
CA MET A 227 -2.32 -3.21 -19.67
C MET A 227 -0.91 -2.63 -19.58
N GLU A 228 -0.51 -1.79 -20.54
CA GLU A 228 0.77 -1.09 -20.51
C GLU A 228 0.84 -0.10 -19.34
N MET A 229 -0.22 0.66 -19.11
CA MET A 229 -0.34 1.56 -17.97
C MET A 229 -0.24 0.79 -16.65
N MET A 230 -0.97 -0.32 -16.48
CA MET A 230 -0.87 -1.18 -15.30
C MET A 230 0.54 -1.74 -15.09
N SER A 231 1.24 -2.09 -16.16
CA SER A 231 2.63 -2.56 -16.09
C SER A 231 3.60 -1.46 -15.63
N LYS A 232 3.35 -0.21 -15.99
CA LYS A 232 4.16 0.97 -15.59
C LYS A 232 3.89 1.39 -14.14
N ILE A 233 2.66 1.26 -13.65
CA ILE A 233 2.25 1.62 -12.27
C ILE A 233 2.87 0.71 -11.21
N GLY A 234 3.37 -0.46 -11.58
CA GLY A 234 4.04 -1.39 -10.69
C GLY A 234 3.38 -2.77 -10.58
N THR A 235 3.63 -3.47 -9.49
CA THR A 235 3.06 -4.81 -9.29
C THR A 235 1.54 -4.74 -9.14
N LEU A 236 0.83 -5.71 -9.73
CA LEU A 236 -0.63 -5.85 -9.68
C LEU A 236 -1.16 -5.72 -8.23
N ASP A 237 -0.39 -6.14 -7.24
CA ASP A 237 -0.72 -6.01 -5.82
C ASP A 237 -0.89 -4.55 -5.37
N LYS A 238 -0.02 -3.65 -5.81
CA LYS A 238 -0.12 -2.22 -5.48
C LYS A 238 -1.36 -1.58 -6.10
N VAL A 239 -1.69 -1.94 -7.33
CA VAL A 239 -2.88 -1.43 -8.03
C VAL A 239 -4.16 -1.94 -7.37
N LEU A 240 -4.21 -3.26 -7.07
CA LEU A 240 -5.39 -3.88 -6.45
C LEU A 240 -5.66 -3.37 -5.02
N SER A 241 -4.63 -3.01 -4.26
CA SER A 241 -4.80 -2.47 -2.91
C SER A 241 -5.45 -1.08 -2.87
N HIS A 242 -5.38 -0.33 -3.97
CA HIS A 242 -5.93 1.03 -4.09
C HIS A 242 -7.33 1.07 -4.74
N LEU A 243 -7.80 -0.06 -5.31
CA LEU A 243 -9.09 -0.12 -5.99
C LEU A 243 -10.25 -0.42 -5.02
N PRO A 244 -11.46 0.12 -5.26
CA PRO A 244 -12.64 -0.18 -4.44
C PRO A 244 -13.03 -1.65 -4.51
N ASP A 245 -13.34 -2.27 -3.38
CA ASP A 245 -13.84 -3.65 -3.30
C ASP A 245 -15.10 -3.88 -4.15
N THR A 246 -15.90 -2.82 -4.32
CA THR A 246 -17.15 -2.86 -5.08
C THR A 246 -16.96 -2.90 -6.59
N MET A 247 -15.81 -2.46 -7.10
CA MET A 247 -15.57 -2.32 -8.54
C MET A 247 -15.16 -3.64 -9.20
N PHE A 248 -14.54 -4.55 -8.45
CA PHE A 248 -14.01 -5.82 -8.96
C PHE A 248 -14.51 -7.06 -8.20
N GLY A 249 -15.65 -6.97 -7.48
CA GLY A 249 -16.32 -8.14 -6.91
C GLY A 249 -15.48 -8.95 -5.91
N GLY A 250 -14.65 -8.31 -5.09
CA GLY A 250 -13.86 -8.99 -4.07
C GLY A 250 -12.47 -9.46 -4.54
N MET A 251 -11.92 -8.88 -5.60
CA MET A 251 -10.55 -9.21 -6.09
C MET A 251 -9.45 -8.92 -5.06
N GLY A 252 -9.70 -8.05 -4.06
CA GLY A 252 -8.77 -7.79 -2.95
C GLY A 252 -8.41 -9.04 -2.14
N ASN A 253 -9.29 -10.04 -2.12
CA ASN A 253 -9.10 -11.30 -1.39
C ASN A 253 -8.48 -12.44 -2.24
N MET A 254 -7.90 -12.13 -3.40
CA MET A 254 -7.26 -13.15 -4.24
C MET A 254 -5.97 -13.66 -3.60
N GLY A 255 -5.83 -14.99 -3.53
CA GLY A 255 -4.61 -15.63 -3.05
C GLY A 255 -3.40 -15.34 -3.96
N VAL A 256 -2.18 -15.41 -3.40
CA VAL A 256 -0.91 -15.13 -4.11
C VAL A 256 -0.78 -15.93 -5.42
N ALA A 257 -1.25 -17.19 -5.45
CA ALA A 257 -1.23 -18.02 -6.65
C ALA A 257 -2.14 -17.48 -7.76
N GLN A 258 -3.34 -16.97 -7.40
CA GLN A 258 -4.29 -16.39 -8.35
C GLN A 258 -3.76 -15.08 -8.94
N LYS A 259 -3.12 -14.23 -8.12
CA LYS A 259 -2.49 -12.98 -8.55
C LYS A 259 -1.34 -13.25 -9.55
N ARG A 260 -0.48 -14.23 -9.27
CA ARG A 260 0.58 -14.66 -10.18
C ARG A 260 0.03 -15.18 -11.52
N GLN A 261 -1.04 -15.96 -11.47
CA GLN A 261 -1.70 -16.47 -12.67
C GLN A 261 -2.30 -15.32 -13.50
N MET A 262 -2.91 -14.33 -12.86
CA MET A 262 -3.45 -13.16 -13.51
C MET A 262 -2.35 -12.34 -14.19
N GLN A 263 -1.22 -12.09 -13.51
CA GLN A 263 -0.06 -11.40 -14.08
C GLN A 263 0.47 -12.16 -15.30
N ALA A 264 0.67 -13.46 -15.20
CA ALA A 264 1.13 -14.29 -16.31
C ALA A 264 0.19 -14.22 -17.53
N ASN A 265 -1.12 -14.15 -17.30
CA ASN A 265 -2.11 -14.01 -18.36
C ASN A 265 -2.04 -12.62 -19.02
N LEU A 266 -1.82 -11.55 -18.25
CA LEU A 266 -1.64 -10.19 -18.79
C LEU A 266 -0.39 -10.11 -19.68
N ASP A 267 0.72 -10.69 -19.25
CA ASP A 267 1.95 -10.74 -20.03
C ASP A 267 1.77 -11.50 -21.34
N LYS A 268 1.06 -12.62 -21.31
CA LYS A 268 0.70 -13.38 -22.51
C LYS A 268 -0.19 -12.59 -23.47
N TYR A 269 -1.21 -11.91 -22.96
CA TYR A 269 -2.10 -11.10 -23.78
C TYR A 269 -1.34 -9.97 -24.47
N ARG A 270 -0.35 -9.38 -23.80
CA ARG A 270 0.52 -8.38 -24.38
C ARG A 270 1.32 -8.96 -25.57
N ILE A 271 1.97 -10.10 -25.41
CA ILE A 271 2.73 -10.78 -26.45
C ILE A 271 1.83 -11.10 -27.67
N VAL A 272 0.62 -11.57 -27.41
CA VAL A 272 -0.37 -11.84 -28.49
C VAL A 272 -0.72 -10.57 -29.24
N MET A 273 -0.98 -9.46 -28.52
CA MET A 273 -1.35 -8.17 -29.12
C MET A 273 -0.17 -7.51 -29.86
N ASP A 274 1.08 -7.74 -29.44
CA ASP A 274 2.27 -7.27 -30.17
C ASP A 274 2.43 -7.94 -31.54
N SER A 275 1.83 -9.12 -31.73
CA SER A 275 1.78 -9.83 -33.02
C SER A 275 0.59 -9.43 -33.89
N MET A 276 -0.26 -8.51 -33.45
CA MET A 276 -1.38 -7.98 -34.22
C MET A 276 -1.00 -6.70 -34.98
N THR A 277 -1.65 -6.44 -36.12
CA THR A 277 -1.58 -5.14 -36.76
C THR A 277 -2.43 -4.11 -36.00
N GLN A 278 -2.17 -2.81 -36.25
CA GLN A 278 -2.97 -1.76 -35.61
C GLN A 278 -4.45 -1.87 -36.00
N GLU A 279 -4.72 -2.16 -37.28
CA GLU A 279 -6.09 -2.36 -37.79
C GLU A 279 -6.83 -3.50 -37.06
N GLU A 280 -6.13 -4.59 -36.73
CA GLU A 280 -6.70 -5.72 -35.97
C GLU A 280 -6.95 -5.41 -34.51
N LYS A 281 -6.13 -4.52 -33.91
CA LYS A 281 -6.37 -4.02 -32.54
C LYS A 281 -7.54 -3.05 -32.51
N ASP A 282 -7.73 -2.23 -33.54
CA ASP A 282 -8.79 -1.23 -33.62
C ASP A 282 -10.14 -1.85 -34.00
N ASP A 283 -10.14 -2.86 -34.88
CA ASP A 283 -11.33 -3.65 -35.23
C ASP A 283 -11.13 -5.16 -35.03
N PRO A 284 -11.35 -5.67 -33.81
CA PRO A 284 -11.24 -7.09 -33.51
C PRO A 284 -12.21 -8.01 -34.28
N LEU A 285 -13.21 -7.46 -34.98
CA LEU A 285 -14.11 -8.27 -35.82
C LEU A 285 -13.41 -8.82 -37.07
N LEU A 286 -12.27 -8.25 -37.44
CA LEU A 286 -11.40 -8.74 -38.52
C LEU A 286 -10.68 -10.03 -38.18
N LEU A 287 -10.62 -10.41 -36.88
CA LEU A 287 -9.86 -11.56 -36.39
C LEU A 287 -10.59 -12.88 -36.63
N LYS A 288 -10.57 -13.33 -37.90
CA LYS A 288 -11.06 -14.65 -38.32
C LYS A 288 -9.95 -15.70 -38.24
N SER A 289 -10.29 -16.96 -38.48
CA SER A 289 -9.43 -18.13 -38.27
C SER A 289 -8.02 -18.02 -38.90
N SER A 290 -7.90 -17.43 -40.09
CA SER A 290 -6.60 -17.25 -40.74
C SER A 290 -5.71 -16.24 -40.03
N ARG A 291 -6.28 -15.13 -39.58
CA ARG A 291 -5.57 -14.09 -38.81
C ARG A 291 -5.21 -14.59 -37.41
N ILE A 292 -6.11 -15.30 -36.72
CA ILE A 292 -5.87 -15.93 -35.43
C ILE A 292 -4.65 -16.89 -35.54
N ARG A 293 -4.60 -17.72 -36.58
CA ARG A 293 -3.47 -18.63 -36.81
C ARG A 293 -2.15 -17.91 -37.05
N ARG A 294 -2.18 -16.82 -37.83
CA ARG A 294 -1.01 -15.98 -38.06
C ARG A 294 -0.51 -15.35 -36.77
N ILE A 295 -1.40 -14.78 -35.96
CA ILE A 295 -1.08 -14.15 -34.70
C ILE A 295 -0.53 -15.18 -33.70
N ALA A 296 -1.16 -16.34 -33.58
CA ALA A 296 -0.69 -17.44 -32.75
C ALA A 296 0.74 -17.88 -33.12
N ARG A 297 1.03 -18.02 -34.42
CA ARG A 297 2.38 -18.34 -34.90
C ARG A 297 3.37 -17.21 -34.59
N GLY A 298 2.99 -15.96 -34.79
CA GLY A 298 3.86 -14.79 -34.58
C GLY A 298 4.19 -14.56 -33.11
N SER A 299 3.23 -14.81 -32.20
CA SER A 299 3.40 -14.67 -30.75
C SER A 299 4.00 -15.89 -30.06
N GLY A 300 4.15 -17.03 -30.77
CA GLY A 300 4.55 -18.29 -30.14
C GLY A 300 3.50 -18.88 -29.20
N CYS A 301 2.24 -18.43 -29.29
CA CYS A 301 1.13 -18.87 -28.48
C CYS A 301 0.20 -19.85 -29.24
N GLU A 302 -0.69 -20.51 -28.55
CA GLU A 302 -1.72 -21.38 -29.18
C GLU A 302 -2.91 -20.53 -29.69
N GLU A 303 -3.61 -21.03 -30.73
CA GLU A 303 -4.84 -20.39 -31.23
C GLU A 303 -5.91 -20.22 -30.11
N LYS A 304 -5.88 -21.12 -29.14
CA LYS A 304 -6.75 -21.06 -27.96
C LYS A 304 -6.51 -19.83 -27.11
N GLU A 305 -5.25 -19.46 -26.89
CA GLU A 305 -4.86 -18.29 -26.10
C GLU A 305 -5.26 -16.98 -26.79
N VAL A 306 -5.15 -16.92 -28.12
CA VAL A 306 -5.67 -15.77 -28.90
C VAL A 306 -7.21 -15.66 -28.75
N LYS A 307 -7.93 -16.78 -28.77
CA LYS A 307 -9.40 -16.79 -28.58
C LYS A 307 -9.79 -16.42 -27.14
N GLU A 308 -8.98 -16.79 -26.16
CA GLU A 308 -9.18 -16.41 -24.76
C GLU A 308 -9.04 -14.89 -24.58
N LEU A 309 -8.03 -14.26 -25.18
CA LEU A 309 -7.89 -12.79 -25.22
C LEU A 309 -9.15 -12.12 -25.82
N LEU A 310 -9.65 -12.61 -26.96
CA LEU A 310 -10.85 -12.07 -27.58
C LEU A 310 -12.10 -12.25 -26.71
N THR A 311 -12.18 -13.35 -26.00
CA THR A 311 -13.27 -13.64 -25.04
C THR A 311 -13.21 -12.66 -23.87
N GLN A 312 -12.02 -12.40 -23.35
CA GLN A 312 -11.79 -11.45 -22.26
C GLN A 312 -12.12 -10.02 -22.71
N TRP A 313 -11.68 -9.62 -23.90
CA TRP A 313 -12.04 -8.33 -24.48
C TRP A 313 -13.55 -8.16 -24.62
N ASN A 314 -14.26 -9.17 -25.13
CA ASN A 314 -15.72 -9.14 -25.24
C ASN A 314 -16.41 -9.02 -23.89
N ARG A 315 -15.90 -9.67 -22.83
CA ARG A 315 -16.42 -9.55 -21.47
C ARG A 315 -16.23 -8.13 -20.94
N SER A 316 -15.04 -7.56 -21.09
CA SER A 316 -14.75 -6.18 -20.69
C SER A 316 -15.65 -5.17 -21.42
N LYS A 317 -15.80 -5.33 -22.73
CA LYS A 317 -16.71 -4.50 -23.55
C LYS A 317 -18.18 -4.58 -23.10
N LYS A 318 -18.63 -5.77 -22.71
CA LYS A 318 -20.00 -6.01 -22.21
C LYS A 318 -20.22 -5.37 -20.85
N MET A 319 -19.25 -5.48 -19.95
CA MET A 319 -19.26 -4.85 -18.64
C MET A 319 -19.32 -3.33 -18.76
N MET A 320 -18.51 -2.72 -19.61
CA MET A 320 -18.50 -1.28 -19.85
C MET A 320 -19.83 -0.76 -20.45
N ARG A 321 -20.47 -1.53 -21.31
CA ARG A 321 -21.81 -1.19 -21.79
C ARG A 321 -22.86 -1.20 -20.69
N GLY A 322 -22.74 -2.08 -19.69
CA GLY A 322 -23.60 -2.13 -18.51
C GLY A 322 -23.52 -0.86 -17.66
N PHE A 323 -22.31 -0.31 -17.50
CA PHE A 323 -22.09 0.96 -16.78
C PHE A 323 -22.79 2.16 -17.43
N ARG A 324 -22.98 2.16 -18.75
CA ARG A 324 -23.66 3.23 -19.49
C ARG A 324 -25.16 3.33 -19.19
N GLY A 325 -25.80 2.23 -18.75
CA GLY A 325 -27.23 2.17 -18.43
C GLY A 325 -27.61 2.66 -17.04
N ASP A 326 -26.65 2.76 -16.12
CA ASP A 326 -26.90 3.10 -14.73
C ASP A 326 -26.60 4.59 -14.44
N ARG A 327 -27.67 5.41 -14.41
CA ARG A 327 -27.60 6.85 -14.13
C ARG A 327 -26.97 7.18 -12.77
N LYS A 328 -27.14 6.29 -11.77
CA LYS A 328 -26.62 6.50 -10.43
C LYS A 328 -25.09 6.33 -10.39
N MET A 329 -24.60 5.32 -11.08
CA MET A 329 -23.19 5.01 -11.20
C MET A 329 -22.44 6.04 -12.06
N ARG A 330 -23.09 6.57 -13.10
CA ARG A 330 -22.57 7.66 -13.96
C ARG A 330 -22.38 8.96 -13.17
N ARG A 331 -23.38 9.38 -12.35
CA ARG A 331 -23.25 10.55 -11.45
C ARG A 331 -22.18 10.38 -10.40
N GLN A 332 -22.04 9.20 -9.83
CA GLN A 332 -21.02 8.89 -8.84
C GLN A 332 -19.61 8.95 -9.45
N MET A 333 -19.44 8.49 -10.66
CA MET A 333 -18.17 8.54 -11.39
C MET A 333 -17.80 9.98 -11.84
N GLN A 334 -18.76 10.78 -12.27
CA GLN A 334 -18.59 12.21 -12.58
C GLN A 334 -18.18 13.02 -11.35
N SER A 335 -18.84 12.79 -10.22
CA SER A 335 -18.48 13.40 -8.93
C SER A 335 -17.07 13.01 -8.45
N MET A 336 -16.64 11.77 -8.69
CA MET A 336 -15.29 11.29 -8.33
C MET A 336 -14.18 11.89 -9.21
N MET A 337 -14.51 12.28 -10.45
CA MET A 337 -13.54 12.79 -11.42
C MET A 337 -13.50 14.34 -11.47
N GLY A 338 -14.26 15.03 -10.62
CA GLY A 338 -14.29 16.50 -10.59
C GLY A 338 -14.78 17.13 -11.91
N ILE A 339 -15.56 16.41 -12.72
CA ILE A 339 -16.08 16.91 -13.98
C ILE A 339 -17.46 17.53 -13.68
N ASP A 340 -17.52 18.86 -13.71
CA ASP A 340 -18.76 19.61 -13.55
C ASP A 340 -19.78 19.26 -14.64
N ASP A 341 -21.07 19.36 -14.28
CA ASP A 341 -22.26 18.93 -15.06
C ASP A 341 -22.48 19.70 -16.40
N ASP A 342 -21.59 20.62 -16.78
CA ASP A 342 -21.79 21.55 -17.94
C ASP A 342 -21.21 21.07 -19.28
N LEU A 343 -20.75 19.83 -19.39
CA LEU A 343 -20.36 19.26 -20.69
C LEU A 343 -21.53 18.46 -21.29
N ASP A 344 -22.40 19.17 -21.96
CA ASP A 344 -23.45 18.64 -22.84
C ASP A 344 -22.79 17.79 -23.95
N LEU A 345 -22.91 16.48 -23.83
CA LEU A 345 -22.46 15.53 -24.83
C LEU A 345 -23.66 15.20 -25.74
N GLY A 346 -23.82 16.05 -26.79
CA GLY A 346 -24.71 15.79 -27.89
C GLY A 346 -24.48 14.47 -28.63
#